data_50e26817e13dab48579b69c62dfe4982
#
_entry.id   50e26817e13dab48579b69c62dfe4982
#
_cell.length_a   1.000
_cell.length_b   1.000
_cell.length_c   1.000
_cell.angle_alpha   90.00
_cell.angle_beta   90.00
_cell.angle_gamma   90.00
#
_symmetry.space_group_name_H-M   'P 1'
#
loop_
_entity.id
_entity.type
_entity.pdbx_description
1 polymer ?
#
loop_
_entity_poly.entity_id
_entity_poly.type
_entity_poly.pdbx_seq_one_letter_code
_entity_poly.pdbx_strand_id
1 'polypeptide(L)'
;MPELPEVETVKNELLPYVSGRCITGITLFWEGIVRQPSVEEFRSRIIGQKITGIARRGKYLIVGLSSGDLLIIHLKMTGSLLVSQDSSEPPKYTRAIIHLDKDTRIFFRDPRKFGMMRLVKDKDSIVGKLGPEPLEADFTPQLLAHRLTKRTAPIKALLCDQGFIAGIGNMYADEALFAAGIHPLRAGESLSQEEVERLHGAIRRVLWSAIGNKGASVDTYFRPDGTLGTAHFEFKVAHGRGASCPNCGTPVERIAVRNRGTYFCPKCQPEP
;
A
#
# COMPACT_ATOMS: atom_id res chain seq x y z
N MET A 1 0.67 -4.71 -7.02
CA MET A 1 -0.29 -3.71 -6.43
C MET A 1 0.44 -2.97 -5.33
N PRO A 2 0.48 -1.64 -5.32
CA PRO A 2 1.04 -0.89 -4.20
C PRO A 2 0.40 -1.30 -2.86
N GLU A 3 1.24 -1.67 -1.90
CA GLU A 3 0.89 -1.97 -0.51
C GLU A 3 1.41 -0.85 0.40
N LEU A 4 1.44 -1.04 1.70
CA LEU A 4 1.87 -0.02 2.66
C LEU A 4 3.25 0.58 2.34
N PRO A 5 4.32 -0.21 2.05
CA PRO A 5 5.64 0.35 1.79
C PRO A 5 5.69 1.26 0.56
N GLU A 6 4.99 0.89 -0.52
CA GLU A 6 4.93 1.70 -1.74
C GLU A 6 4.18 3.02 -1.48
N VAL A 7 3.06 2.97 -0.74
CA VAL A 7 2.27 4.16 -0.43
C VAL A 7 3.01 5.08 0.54
N GLU A 8 3.74 4.53 1.51
CA GLU A 8 4.61 5.29 2.42
C GLU A 8 5.75 5.99 1.67
N THR A 9 6.38 5.28 0.72
CA THR A 9 7.40 5.84 -0.16
C THR A 9 6.85 7.00 -0.98
N VAL A 10 5.69 6.80 -1.63
CA VAL A 10 5.03 7.86 -2.42
C VAL A 10 4.71 9.07 -1.53
N LYS A 11 4.19 8.87 -0.32
CA LYS A 11 3.93 9.96 0.64
C LYS A 11 5.19 10.76 0.94
N ASN A 12 6.26 10.06 1.32
CA ASN A 12 7.51 10.71 1.74
C ASN A 12 8.18 11.47 0.59
N GLU A 13 8.15 10.92 -0.63
CA GLU A 13 8.79 11.50 -1.81
C GLU A 13 7.94 12.58 -2.48
N LEU A 14 6.62 12.57 -2.33
CA LEU A 14 5.77 13.67 -2.79
C LEU A 14 5.83 14.89 -1.87
N LEU A 15 6.00 14.68 -0.56
CA LEU A 15 5.89 15.73 0.45
C LEU A 15 6.71 16.99 0.13
N PRO A 16 7.99 16.93 -0.30
CA PRO A 16 8.78 18.11 -0.64
C PRO A 16 8.22 18.92 -1.81
N TYR A 17 7.52 18.27 -2.75
CA TYR A 17 7.00 18.90 -3.95
C TYR A 17 5.63 19.55 -3.75
N VAL A 18 4.84 19.07 -2.78
CA VAL A 18 3.43 19.48 -2.63
C VAL A 18 3.15 20.27 -1.37
N SER A 19 3.97 20.17 -0.34
CA SER A 19 3.73 20.85 0.94
C SER A 19 3.72 22.37 0.76
N GLY A 20 2.63 23.02 1.19
CA GLY A 20 2.43 24.44 1.06
C GLY A 20 2.11 24.94 -0.34
N ARG A 21 1.99 24.08 -1.34
CA ARG A 21 1.69 24.43 -2.74
C ARG A 21 0.20 24.65 -2.94
N CYS A 22 -0.12 25.54 -3.87
CA CYS A 22 -1.50 25.83 -4.28
C CYS A 22 -1.89 24.96 -5.48
N ILE A 23 -3.06 24.33 -5.44
CA ILE A 23 -3.65 23.62 -6.58
C ILE A 23 -4.25 24.66 -7.52
N THR A 24 -3.64 24.87 -8.68
CA THR A 24 -4.06 25.85 -9.68
C THR A 24 -5.05 25.30 -10.69
N GLY A 25 -5.14 23.97 -10.80
CA GLY A 25 -6.06 23.32 -11.72
C GLY A 25 -6.04 21.81 -11.63
N ILE A 26 -6.99 21.17 -12.31
CA ILE A 26 -7.03 19.73 -12.50
C ILE A 26 -7.48 19.39 -13.92
N THR A 27 -6.72 18.53 -14.60
CA THR A 27 -7.10 17.93 -15.89
C THR A 27 -7.47 16.46 -15.65
N LEU A 28 -8.64 16.04 -16.12
CA LEU A 28 -9.11 14.68 -16.04
C LEU A 28 -9.23 14.09 -17.45
N PHE A 29 -8.38 13.14 -17.77
CA PHE A 29 -8.48 12.33 -19.01
C PHE A 29 -9.44 11.15 -18.85
N TRP A 30 -9.79 10.81 -17.62
CA TRP A 30 -10.78 9.82 -17.26
C TRP A 30 -11.49 10.23 -15.96
N GLU A 31 -12.72 10.72 -16.11
CA GLU A 31 -13.49 11.26 -14.98
C GLU A 31 -13.87 10.20 -13.93
N GLY A 32 -13.96 8.93 -14.33
CA GLY A 32 -14.21 7.82 -13.41
C GLY A 32 -13.15 7.62 -12.32
N ILE A 33 -12.03 8.36 -12.35
CA ILE A 33 -11.04 8.39 -11.28
C ILE A 33 -11.56 9.13 -10.03
N VAL A 34 -12.44 10.11 -10.22
CA VAL A 34 -13.14 10.82 -9.14
C VAL A 34 -14.35 9.99 -8.72
N ARG A 35 -14.36 9.56 -7.45
CA ARG A 35 -15.43 8.72 -6.91
C ARG A 35 -16.41 9.50 -6.04
N GLN A 36 -15.99 10.66 -5.54
CA GLN A 36 -16.76 11.51 -4.64
C GLN A 36 -16.05 12.85 -4.48
N PRO A 37 -16.77 13.98 -4.51
CA PRO A 37 -18.19 14.17 -4.94
C PRO A 37 -18.34 14.05 -6.46
N SER A 38 -19.31 14.77 -7.09
CA SER A 38 -19.37 14.90 -8.55
C SER A 38 -18.09 15.55 -9.10
N VAL A 39 -17.81 15.37 -10.39
CA VAL A 39 -16.60 15.94 -11.02
C VAL A 39 -16.60 17.47 -10.94
N GLU A 40 -17.75 18.09 -11.16
CA GLU A 40 -17.94 19.55 -11.08
C GLU A 40 -17.66 20.06 -9.66
N GLU A 41 -18.26 19.45 -8.67
CA GLU A 41 -18.04 19.79 -7.25
C GLU A 41 -16.59 19.51 -6.83
N PHE A 42 -16.01 18.40 -7.28
CA PHE A 42 -14.60 18.09 -7.02
C PHE A 42 -13.68 19.18 -7.55
N ARG A 43 -13.88 19.63 -8.80
CA ARG A 43 -13.10 20.71 -9.43
C ARG A 43 -13.25 22.03 -8.68
N SER A 44 -14.46 22.44 -8.37
CA SER A 44 -14.73 23.71 -7.69
C SER A 44 -14.15 23.77 -6.28
N ARG A 45 -14.10 22.63 -5.58
CA ARG A 45 -13.60 22.55 -4.19
C ARG A 45 -12.09 22.39 -4.10
N ILE A 46 -11.43 21.78 -5.09
CA ILE A 46 -9.99 21.49 -5.01
C ILE A 46 -9.13 22.63 -5.57
N ILE A 47 -9.62 23.35 -6.60
CA ILE A 47 -8.89 24.45 -7.23
C ILE A 47 -8.81 25.66 -6.27
N GLY A 48 -7.62 26.28 -6.21
CA GLY A 48 -7.32 27.36 -5.30
C GLY A 48 -6.93 26.94 -3.88
N GLN A 49 -7.03 25.64 -3.55
CA GLN A 49 -6.67 25.15 -2.22
C GLN A 49 -5.17 24.97 -2.07
N LYS A 50 -4.67 25.30 -0.89
CA LYS A 50 -3.29 25.04 -0.49
C LYS A 50 -3.19 23.65 0.15
N ILE A 51 -2.19 22.87 -0.25
CA ILE A 51 -1.90 21.58 0.37
C ILE A 51 -1.22 21.81 1.72
N THR A 52 -1.84 21.35 2.79
CA THR A 52 -1.34 21.52 4.17
C THR A 52 -0.43 20.39 4.61
N GLY A 53 -0.49 19.23 3.94
CA GLY A 53 0.36 18.09 4.23
C GLY A 53 -0.15 16.82 3.57
N ILE A 54 0.63 15.74 3.69
CA ILE A 54 0.25 14.39 3.25
C ILE A 54 0.43 13.43 4.42
N ALA A 55 -0.58 12.61 4.67
CA ALA A 55 -0.55 11.47 5.57
C ALA A 55 -0.84 10.17 4.80
N ARG A 56 -0.58 9.03 5.44
CA ARG A 56 -0.97 7.70 4.96
C ARG A 56 -1.84 7.00 5.99
N ARG A 57 -2.81 6.23 5.52
CA ARG A 57 -3.55 5.26 6.32
C ARG A 57 -3.75 3.98 5.50
N GLY A 58 -3.18 2.85 5.93
CA GLY A 58 -3.14 1.61 5.16
C GLY A 58 -2.52 1.84 3.78
N LYS A 59 -3.32 1.64 2.72
CA LYS A 59 -2.92 1.85 1.31
C LYS A 59 -3.51 3.14 0.72
N TYR A 60 -3.92 4.10 1.57
CA TYR A 60 -4.48 5.38 1.16
C TYR A 60 -3.50 6.51 1.46
N LEU A 61 -3.35 7.42 0.51
CA LEU A 61 -2.77 8.75 0.73
C LEU A 61 -3.89 9.70 1.14
N ILE A 62 -3.62 10.56 2.11
CA ILE A 62 -4.56 11.57 2.62
C ILE A 62 -3.87 12.91 2.51
N VAL A 63 -4.31 13.74 1.57
CA VAL A 63 -3.77 15.08 1.32
C VAL A 63 -4.71 16.09 1.97
N GLY A 64 -4.20 16.82 2.95
CA GLY A 64 -4.95 17.91 3.62
C GLY A 64 -4.98 19.16 2.76
N LEU A 65 -6.12 19.84 2.72
CA LEU A 65 -6.35 21.09 1.99
C LEU A 65 -6.70 22.22 2.95
N SER A 66 -6.40 23.46 2.54
CA SER A 66 -6.65 24.69 3.33
C SER A 66 -8.13 24.95 3.65
N SER A 67 -9.05 24.39 2.87
CA SER A 67 -10.49 24.39 3.14
C SER A 67 -10.92 23.48 4.29
N GLY A 68 -10.00 22.65 4.82
CA GLY A 68 -10.31 21.55 5.73
C GLY A 68 -10.82 20.29 4.99
N ASP A 69 -10.91 20.30 3.67
CA ASP A 69 -11.16 19.09 2.88
C ASP A 69 -9.93 18.17 2.87
N LEU A 70 -10.19 16.88 2.69
CA LEU A 70 -9.18 15.85 2.56
C LEU A 70 -9.31 15.19 1.18
N LEU A 71 -8.25 15.27 0.36
CA LEU A 71 -8.16 14.52 -0.88
C LEU A 71 -7.57 13.14 -0.55
N ILE A 72 -8.42 12.10 -0.65
CA ILE A 72 -8.04 10.71 -0.40
C ILE A 72 -7.76 10.01 -1.72
N ILE A 73 -6.56 9.48 -1.87
CA ILE A 73 -6.09 8.79 -3.08
C ILE A 73 -5.80 7.33 -2.76
N HIS A 74 -6.26 6.42 -3.62
CA HIS A 74 -5.90 5.01 -3.58
C HIS A 74 -5.37 4.57 -4.94
N LEU A 75 -4.13 4.10 -4.97
CA LEU A 75 -3.43 3.70 -6.20
C LEU A 75 -3.95 2.39 -6.81
N LYS A 76 -4.62 1.55 -6.00
CA LYS A 76 -5.14 0.24 -6.42
C LYS A 76 -4.03 -0.66 -7.00
N MET A 77 -4.24 -1.25 -8.18
CA MET A 77 -3.35 -2.29 -8.74
C MET A 77 -2.15 -1.71 -9.50
N THR A 78 -2.36 -0.64 -10.26
CA THR A 78 -1.41 -0.12 -11.25
C THR A 78 -1.23 1.38 -11.22
N GLY A 79 -1.85 2.06 -10.24
CA GLY A 79 -1.74 3.51 -10.09
C GLY A 79 -0.35 3.92 -9.59
N SER A 80 0.13 5.04 -10.11
CA SER A 80 1.35 5.72 -9.67
C SER A 80 1.12 7.23 -9.70
N LEU A 81 1.73 7.96 -8.78
CA LEU A 81 1.76 9.42 -8.77
C LEU A 81 3.17 9.87 -9.15
N LEU A 82 3.29 10.52 -10.29
CA LEU A 82 4.58 11.01 -10.81
C LEU A 82 4.63 12.53 -10.73
N VAL A 83 5.77 13.08 -10.36
CA VAL A 83 6.02 14.52 -10.29
C VAL A 83 6.75 14.98 -11.55
N SER A 84 6.36 16.13 -12.07
CA SER A 84 7.11 16.87 -13.09
C SER A 84 7.17 18.35 -12.70
N GLN A 85 8.32 18.96 -12.93
CA GLN A 85 8.59 20.40 -12.74
C GLN A 85 8.94 21.10 -14.06
N ASP A 86 8.61 20.47 -15.17
CA ASP A 86 8.82 20.95 -16.52
C ASP A 86 7.51 20.88 -17.34
N SER A 87 7.55 21.33 -18.59
CA SER A 87 6.44 21.27 -19.54
C SER A 87 6.35 19.95 -20.31
N SER A 88 7.01 18.89 -19.85
CA SER A 88 7.01 17.57 -20.52
C SER A 88 5.59 17.04 -20.77
N GLU A 89 5.43 16.26 -21.83
CA GLU A 89 4.14 15.62 -22.10
C GLU A 89 3.75 14.63 -21.01
N PRO A 90 2.45 14.52 -20.69
CA PRO A 90 1.98 13.56 -19.70
C PRO A 90 2.34 12.13 -20.13
N PRO A 91 2.89 11.30 -19.23
CA PRO A 91 3.19 9.91 -19.52
C PRO A 91 1.97 9.13 -20.03
N LYS A 92 2.21 8.13 -20.89
CA LYS A 92 1.13 7.23 -21.36
C LYS A 92 0.33 6.67 -20.17
N TYR A 93 -0.98 6.60 -20.32
CA TYR A 93 -1.93 6.17 -19.28
C TYR A 93 -2.14 7.16 -18.13
N THR A 94 -1.74 8.41 -18.24
CA THR A 94 -2.15 9.46 -17.32
C THR A 94 -3.68 9.59 -17.34
N ARG A 95 -4.30 9.55 -16.14
CA ARG A 95 -5.76 9.64 -15.97
C ARG A 95 -6.19 10.97 -15.41
N ALA A 96 -5.31 11.60 -14.63
CA ALA A 96 -5.50 12.94 -14.11
C ALA A 96 -4.17 13.66 -13.97
N ILE A 97 -4.20 14.99 -14.05
CA ILE A 97 -3.09 15.87 -13.70
C ILE A 97 -3.60 16.83 -12.63
N ILE A 98 -2.93 16.89 -11.50
CA ILE A 98 -3.12 17.96 -10.51
C ILE A 98 -2.03 19.00 -10.80
N HIS A 99 -2.46 20.20 -11.20
CA HIS A 99 -1.57 21.33 -11.47
C HIS A 99 -1.33 22.09 -10.16
N LEU A 100 -0.10 22.34 -9.86
CA LEU A 100 0.32 23.15 -8.71
C LEU A 100 0.95 24.45 -9.21
N ASP A 101 1.07 25.43 -8.32
CA ASP A 101 1.85 26.63 -8.60
C ASP A 101 3.33 26.27 -8.90
N LYS A 102 4.12 27.27 -9.45
CA LYS A 102 5.51 27.12 -9.85
C LYS A 102 5.74 25.92 -10.81
N ASP A 103 4.84 25.74 -11.77
CA ASP A 103 4.93 24.76 -12.86
C ASP A 103 5.04 23.28 -12.42
N THR A 104 4.72 22.98 -11.17
CA THR A 104 4.73 21.60 -10.69
C THR A 104 3.42 20.88 -11.05
N ARG A 105 3.54 19.67 -11.55
CA ARG A 105 2.40 18.82 -11.92
C ARG A 105 2.53 17.44 -11.28
N ILE A 106 1.40 16.90 -10.84
CA ILE A 106 1.32 15.51 -10.35
C ILE A 106 0.49 14.73 -11.35
N PHE A 107 1.09 13.76 -12.00
CA PHE A 107 0.43 12.85 -12.93
C PHE A 107 -0.08 11.64 -12.18
N PHE A 108 -1.38 11.40 -12.21
CA PHE A 108 -1.94 10.12 -11.79
C PHE A 108 -1.97 9.18 -13.00
N ARG A 109 -0.93 8.36 -13.11
CA ARG A 109 -0.81 7.34 -14.16
C ARG A 109 -1.47 6.04 -13.68
N ASP A 110 -2.37 5.45 -14.47
CA ASP A 110 -2.99 4.16 -14.16
C ASP A 110 -3.46 3.43 -15.43
N PRO A 111 -2.71 2.43 -15.93
CA PRO A 111 -3.09 1.66 -17.11
C PRO A 111 -4.46 1.00 -17.00
N ARG A 112 -4.81 0.47 -15.82
CA ARG A 112 -6.03 -0.35 -15.61
C ARG A 112 -7.27 0.43 -15.21
N LYS A 113 -7.16 1.73 -14.92
CA LYS A 113 -8.28 2.59 -14.49
C LYS A 113 -8.97 2.13 -13.19
N PHE A 114 -8.22 1.60 -12.23
CA PHE A 114 -8.73 1.18 -10.93
C PHE A 114 -8.47 2.19 -9.82
N GLY A 115 -7.45 3.03 -10.00
CA GLY A 115 -7.10 4.11 -9.09
C GLY A 115 -8.27 5.05 -8.85
N MET A 116 -8.29 5.70 -7.70
CA MET A 116 -9.38 6.59 -7.34
C MET A 116 -8.95 7.75 -6.48
N MET A 117 -9.72 8.84 -6.61
CA MET A 117 -9.67 10.05 -5.79
C MET A 117 -11.03 10.31 -5.17
N ARG A 118 -11.05 10.75 -3.91
CA ARG A 118 -12.23 11.22 -3.19
C ARG A 118 -11.90 12.49 -2.43
N LEU A 119 -12.81 13.44 -2.43
CA LEU A 119 -12.69 14.67 -1.65
C LEU A 119 -13.77 14.66 -0.57
N VAL A 120 -13.36 14.61 0.69
CA VAL A 120 -14.25 14.44 1.84
C VAL A 120 -13.87 15.41 2.97
N LYS A 121 -14.79 15.69 3.87
CA LYS A 121 -14.51 16.46 5.11
C LYS A 121 -13.94 15.55 6.21
N ASP A 122 -14.39 14.29 6.26
CA ASP A 122 -13.99 13.33 7.27
C ASP A 122 -13.36 12.11 6.61
N LYS A 123 -12.10 11.80 6.99
CA LYS A 123 -11.38 10.63 6.50
C LYS A 123 -12.02 9.31 6.95
N ASP A 124 -12.65 9.29 8.12
CA ASP A 124 -13.14 8.04 8.72
C ASP A 124 -14.32 7.46 7.94
N SER A 125 -15.02 8.29 7.14
CA SER A 125 -15.98 7.82 6.15
C SER A 125 -15.37 6.85 5.11
N ILE A 126 -14.05 6.91 4.89
CA ILE A 126 -13.31 6.08 3.91
C ILE A 126 -12.39 5.07 4.61
N VAL A 127 -11.66 5.50 5.64
CA VAL A 127 -10.58 4.69 6.26
C VAL A 127 -10.90 4.22 7.69
N GLY A 128 -12.04 4.60 8.26
CA GLY A 128 -12.40 4.28 9.65
C GLY A 128 -12.61 2.79 9.93
N LYS A 129 -12.88 1.97 8.90
CA LYS A 129 -13.03 0.51 9.04
C LYS A 129 -11.71 -0.26 8.91
N LEU A 130 -10.59 0.43 8.68
CA LEU A 130 -9.29 -0.23 8.58
C LEU A 130 -8.81 -0.70 9.96
N GLY A 131 -8.19 -1.87 9.98
CA GLY A 131 -7.50 -2.42 11.16
C GLY A 131 -6.32 -1.55 11.62
N PRO A 132 -5.59 -1.95 12.67
CA PRO A 132 -4.43 -1.21 13.18
C PRO A 132 -3.34 -1.06 12.11
N GLU A 133 -2.56 -0.01 12.25
CA GLU A 133 -1.35 0.24 11.44
C GLU A 133 -0.20 -0.62 11.97
N PRO A 134 0.40 -1.50 11.16
CA PRO A 134 1.42 -2.44 11.66
C PRO A 134 2.74 -1.78 12.06
N LEU A 135 2.96 -0.52 11.67
CA LEU A 135 4.19 0.22 11.97
C LEU A 135 4.04 1.18 13.15
N GLU A 136 2.83 1.45 13.61
CA GLU A 136 2.58 2.32 14.78
C GLU A 136 2.91 1.61 16.10
N ALA A 137 3.09 2.39 17.15
CA ALA A 137 3.51 1.89 18.47
C ALA A 137 2.42 1.08 19.18
N ASP A 138 1.16 1.36 18.89
CA ASP A 138 -0.01 0.68 19.45
C ASP A 138 -0.24 -0.72 18.84
N PHE A 139 0.38 -1.03 17.69
CA PHE A 139 0.39 -2.38 17.15
C PHE A 139 1.39 -3.25 17.91
N THR A 140 0.92 -3.88 19.01
CA THR A 140 1.72 -4.74 19.88
C THR A 140 1.47 -6.23 19.61
N PRO A 141 2.36 -7.15 20.05
CA PRO A 141 2.10 -8.59 20.02
C PRO A 141 0.80 -8.97 20.74
N GLN A 142 0.48 -8.31 21.85
CA GLN A 142 -0.75 -8.53 22.62
C GLN A 142 -1.99 -8.14 21.81
N LEU A 143 -1.95 -7.00 21.10
CA LEU A 143 -3.03 -6.61 20.20
C LEU A 143 -3.21 -7.62 19.07
N LEU A 144 -2.10 -8.09 18.45
CA LEU A 144 -2.17 -9.11 17.41
C LEU A 144 -2.76 -10.42 17.95
N ALA A 145 -2.32 -10.90 19.10
CA ALA A 145 -2.87 -12.09 19.78
C ALA A 145 -4.38 -11.96 20.03
N HIS A 146 -4.81 -10.83 20.59
CA HIS A 146 -6.22 -10.55 20.83
C HIS A 146 -7.04 -10.58 19.53
N ARG A 147 -6.53 -10.02 18.44
CA ARG A 147 -7.21 -10.00 17.14
C ARG A 147 -7.26 -11.38 16.47
N LEU A 148 -6.35 -12.27 16.80
CA LEU A 148 -6.32 -13.66 16.31
C LEU A 148 -7.28 -14.58 17.09
N THR A 149 -7.69 -14.21 18.31
CA THR A 149 -8.61 -15.00 19.12
C THR A 149 -9.89 -15.32 18.37
N LYS A 150 -10.28 -16.60 18.34
CA LYS A 150 -11.46 -17.14 17.62
C LYS A 150 -11.43 -16.93 16.09
N ARG A 151 -10.26 -16.71 15.50
CA ARG A 151 -10.10 -16.60 14.05
C ARG A 151 -9.70 -17.94 13.43
N THR A 152 -10.67 -18.69 12.94
CA THR A 152 -10.47 -19.98 12.25
C THR A 152 -9.95 -19.84 10.82
N ALA A 153 -10.01 -18.64 10.24
CA ALA A 153 -9.53 -18.38 8.89
C ALA A 153 -8.00 -18.54 8.79
N PRO A 154 -7.48 -18.95 7.61
CA PRO A 154 -6.04 -19.02 7.36
C PRO A 154 -5.34 -17.69 7.67
N ILE A 155 -4.20 -17.76 8.34
CA ILE A 155 -3.43 -16.57 8.76
C ILE A 155 -3.07 -15.67 7.58
N LYS A 156 -2.74 -16.25 6.42
CA LYS A 156 -2.50 -15.49 5.20
C LYS A 156 -3.72 -14.65 4.79
N ALA A 157 -4.91 -15.20 4.89
CA ALA A 157 -6.14 -14.49 4.55
C ALA A 157 -6.41 -13.34 5.53
N LEU A 158 -6.15 -13.55 6.82
CA LEU A 158 -6.27 -12.52 7.85
C LEU A 158 -5.29 -11.36 7.60
N LEU A 159 -4.02 -11.64 7.33
CA LEU A 159 -3.02 -10.62 7.03
C LEU A 159 -3.37 -9.78 5.79
N CYS A 160 -4.07 -10.35 4.82
CA CYS A 160 -4.51 -9.64 3.62
C CYS A 160 -5.83 -8.87 3.80
N ASP A 161 -6.53 -9.06 4.91
CA ASP A 161 -7.77 -8.34 5.23
C ASP A 161 -7.44 -6.98 5.84
N GLN A 162 -7.83 -5.92 5.13
CA GLN A 162 -7.54 -4.54 5.55
C GLN A 162 -8.30 -4.13 6.82
N GLY A 163 -9.39 -4.80 7.17
CA GLY A 163 -10.09 -4.64 8.44
C GLY A 163 -9.40 -5.36 9.60
N PHE A 164 -8.62 -6.41 9.31
CA PHE A 164 -7.83 -7.13 10.31
C PHE A 164 -6.51 -6.40 10.61
N ILE A 165 -5.76 -6.02 9.59
CA ILE A 165 -4.52 -5.24 9.68
C ILE A 165 -4.41 -4.35 8.43
N ALA A 166 -4.14 -3.06 8.62
CA ALA A 166 -4.07 -2.14 7.50
C ALA A 166 -2.76 -2.25 6.73
N GLY A 167 -2.82 -2.08 5.41
CA GLY A 167 -1.65 -1.87 4.59
C GLY A 167 -0.93 -3.11 4.08
N ILE A 168 -1.04 -4.27 4.72
CA ILE A 168 -0.44 -5.53 4.26
C ILE A 168 -1.26 -6.06 3.08
N GLY A 169 -0.57 -6.58 2.08
CA GLY A 169 -1.19 -7.27 0.95
C GLY A 169 -0.53 -8.60 0.67
N ASN A 170 -0.56 -9.02 -0.60
CA ASN A 170 -0.18 -10.38 -0.95
C ASN A 170 1.31 -10.67 -0.76
N MET A 171 2.17 -9.75 -1.25
CA MET A 171 3.62 -9.96 -1.24
C MET A 171 4.18 -9.93 0.18
N TYR A 172 3.88 -8.87 0.91
CA TYR A 172 4.42 -8.70 2.26
C TYR A 172 3.82 -9.65 3.28
N ALA A 173 2.62 -10.20 3.04
CA ALA A 173 2.09 -11.29 3.87
C ALA A 173 2.84 -12.60 3.64
N ASP A 174 3.23 -12.95 2.39
CA ASP A 174 4.07 -14.12 2.12
C ASP A 174 5.43 -13.99 2.81
N GLU A 175 6.09 -12.84 2.63
CA GLU A 175 7.39 -12.56 3.24
C GLU A 175 7.36 -12.58 4.78
N ALA A 176 6.32 -11.99 5.38
CA ALA A 176 6.16 -11.97 6.84
C ALA A 176 5.93 -13.38 7.42
N LEU A 177 5.10 -14.19 6.75
CA LEU A 177 4.85 -15.59 7.16
C LEU A 177 6.09 -16.44 7.00
N PHE A 178 6.85 -16.28 5.91
CA PHE A 178 8.13 -16.96 5.72
C PHE A 178 9.14 -16.57 6.81
N ALA A 179 9.29 -15.29 7.08
CA ALA A 179 10.21 -14.79 8.11
C ALA A 179 9.81 -15.22 9.54
N ALA A 180 8.54 -15.56 9.77
CA ALA A 180 8.03 -16.08 11.04
C ALA A 180 8.06 -17.62 11.12
N GLY A 181 8.30 -18.34 10.00
CA GLY A 181 8.23 -19.78 9.93
C GLY A 181 6.82 -20.35 10.09
N ILE A 182 5.79 -19.62 9.64
CA ILE A 182 4.39 -19.99 9.82
C ILE A 182 3.78 -20.38 8.46
N HIS A 183 3.16 -21.57 8.40
CA HIS A 183 2.45 -22.01 7.19
C HIS A 183 1.25 -21.13 6.89
N PRO A 184 1.02 -20.70 5.63
CA PRO A 184 -0.02 -19.74 5.28
C PRO A 184 -1.45 -20.23 5.56
N LEU A 185 -1.68 -21.53 5.64
CA LEU A 185 -3.00 -22.13 5.94
C LEU A 185 -3.26 -22.30 7.44
N ARG A 186 -2.29 -22.07 8.33
CA ARG A 186 -2.52 -22.10 9.78
C ARG A 186 -3.72 -21.25 10.16
N ALA A 187 -4.64 -21.78 10.96
CA ALA A 187 -5.74 -21.00 11.52
C ALA A 187 -5.19 -19.90 12.44
N GLY A 188 -5.75 -18.70 12.39
CA GLY A 188 -5.25 -17.59 13.22
C GLY A 188 -5.23 -17.93 14.71
N GLU A 189 -6.30 -18.56 15.21
CA GLU A 189 -6.42 -18.95 16.63
C GLU A 189 -5.49 -20.08 17.07
N SER A 190 -4.89 -20.82 16.13
CA SER A 190 -3.98 -21.93 16.45
C SER A 190 -2.55 -21.49 16.71
N LEU A 191 -2.21 -20.20 16.53
CA LEU A 191 -0.86 -19.71 16.75
C LEU A 191 -0.58 -19.60 18.25
N SER A 192 0.58 -20.14 18.68
CA SER A 192 1.07 -19.94 20.04
C SER A 192 1.49 -18.49 20.28
N GLN A 193 1.64 -18.12 21.56
CA GLN A 193 2.09 -16.77 21.93
C GLN A 193 3.46 -16.45 21.30
N GLU A 194 4.39 -17.39 21.28
CA GLU A 194 5.71 -17.21 20.67
C GLU A 194 5.64 -17.07 19.14
N GLU A 195 4.72 -17.80 18.48
CA GLU A 195 4.48 -17.63 17.05
C GLU A 195 3.89 -16.25 16.73
N VAL A 196 3.00 -15.76 17.56
CA VAL A 196 2.43 -14.40 17.41
C VAL A 196 3.51 -13.33 17.58
N GLU A 197 4.39 -13.46 18.55
CA GLU A 197 5.52 -12.54 18.76
C GLU A 197 6.49 -12.56 17.59
N ARG A 198 6.84 -13.75 17.08
CA ARG A 198 7.66 -13.88 15.86
C ARG A 198 6.98 -13.25 14.64
N LEU A 199 5.68 -13.48 14.45
CA LEU A 199 4.93 -12.92 13.33
C LEU A 199 4.85 -11.40 13.42
N HIS A 200 4.53 -10.85 14.60
CA HIS A 200 4.53 -9.42 14.82
C HIS A 200 5.88 -8.79 14.46
N GLY A 201 6.98 -9.35 14.98
CA GLY A 201 8.33 -8.89 14.67
C GLY A 201 8.67 -9.00 13.18
N ALA A 202 8.27 -10.11 12.53
CA ALA A 202 8.47 -10.33 11.10
C ALA A 202 7.73 -9.33 10.24
N ILE A 203 6.45 -9.05 10.54
CA ILE A 203 5.65 -8.03 9.84
C ILE A 203 6.37 -6.69 9.85
N ARG A 204 6.78 -6.21 11.01
CA ARG A 204 7.44 -4.92 11.16
C ARG A 204 8.78 -4.86 10.42
N ARG A 205 9.63 -5.90 10.56
CA ARG A 205 10.93 -5.96 9.86
C ARG A 205 10.77 -5.95 8.35
N VAL A 206 9.87 -6.77 7.80
CA VAL A 206 9.64 -6.86 6.35
C VAL A 206 9.14 -5.54 5.79
N LEU A 207 8.19 -4.88 6.47
CA LEU A 207 7.64 -3.60 6.01
C LEU A 207 8.68 -2.47 6.11
N TRP A 208 9.46 -2.39 7.19
CA TRP A 208 10.51 -1.38 7.33
C TRP A 208 11.63 -1.58 6.30
N SER A 209 12.07 -2.82 6.07
CA SER A 209 13.04 -3.13 5.00
C SER A 209 12.52 -2.68 3.64
N ALA A 210 11.25 -2.96 3.34
CA ALA A 210 10.65 -2.58 2.08
C ALA A 210 10.52 -1.05 1.91
N ILE A 211 10.23 -0.31 2.98
CA ILE A 211 10.23 1.17 2.95
C ILE A 211 11.65 1.69 2.70
N GLY A 212 12.66 1.13 3.38
CA GLY A 212 14.08 1.47 3.16
C GLY A 212 14.49 1.28 1.71
N ASN A 213 14.02 0.22 1.07
CA ASN A 213 14.25 -0.12 -0.34
C ASN A 213 13.22 0.54 -1.30
N LYS A 214 12.47 1.55 -0.87
CA LYS A 214 11.56 2.36 -1.67
C LYS A 214 10.41 1.58 -2.32
N GLY A 215 9.96 0.49 -1.70
CA GLY A 215 8.90 -0.38 -2.19
C GLY A 215 9.33 -1.36 -3.28
N ALA A 216 8.42 -2.24 -3.69
CA ALA A 216 8.64 -3.30 -4.66
C ALA A 216 8.07 -2.96 -6.04
N SER A 217 8.92 -2.74 -7.03
CA SER A 217 8.53 -2.53 -8.43
C SER A 217 8.56 -3.86 -9.20
N VAL A 218 7.61 -4.74 -8.88
CA VAL A 218 7.50 -6.03 -9.58
C VAL A 218 6.91 -5.85 -10.99
N ASP A 219 5.85 -5.02 -11.13
CA ASP A 219 5.16 -4.83 -12.41
C ASP A 219 5.06 -3.35 -12.82
N THR A 220 4.26 -2.58 -12.10
CA THR A 220 3.76 -1.27 -12.57
C THR A 220 3.94 -0.14 -11.57
N TYR A 221 4.49 -0.42 -10.41
CA TYR A 221 4.78 0.61 -9.43
C TYR A 221 6.00 1.44 -9.84
N PHE A 222 5.83 2.75 -9.83
CA PHE A 222 6.89 3.74 -10.02
C PHE A 222 6.88 4.69 -8.83
N ARG A 223 8.06 5.12 -8.42
CA ARG A 223 8.26 6.20 -7.47
C ARG A 223 7.87 7.55 -8.10
N PRO A 224 7.62 8.58 -7.30
CA PRO A 224 7.26 9.92 -7.81
C PRO A 224 8.22 10.53 -8.82
N ASP A 225 9.51 10.22 -8.74
CA ASP A 225 10.55 10.65 -9.69
C ASP A 225 10.60 9.80 -10.97
N GLY A 226 9.74 8.80 -11.12
CA GLY A 226 9.69 7.87 -12.24
C GLY A 226 10.66 6.69 -12.13
N THR A 227 11.48 6.61 -11.09
CA THR A 227 12.38 5.48 -10.85
C THR A 227 11.67 4.29 -10.21
N LEU A 228 12.36 3.16 -10.08
CA LEU A 228 11.83 1.93 -9.51
C LEU A 228 12.26 1.77 -8.05
N GLY A 229 11.39 1.19 -7.23
CA GLY A 229 11.76 0.66 -5.93
C GLY A 229 12.44 -0.71 -6.05
N THR A 230 13.25 -1.07 -5.07
CA THR A 230 14.14 -2.25 -5.13
C THR A 230 13.79 -3.33 -4.11
N ALA A 231 12.72 -3.17 -3.34
CA ALA A 231 12.37 -4.12 -2.26
C ALA A 231 12.11 -5.55 -2.76
N HIS A 232 11.70 -5.73 -4.02
CA HIS A 232 11.47 -7.06 -4.59
C HIS A 232 12.76 -7.90 -4.75
N PHE A 233 13.94 -7.28 -4.79
CA PHE A 233 15.22 -8.02 -4.77
C PHE A 233 15.52 -8.67 -3.43
N GLU A 234 14.87 -8.21 -2.35
CA GLU A 234 15.01 -8.76 -1.01
C GLU A 234 13.99 -9.88 -0.72
N PHE A 235 13.03 -10.13 -1.61
CA PHE A 235 12.01 -11.17 -1.42
C PHE A 235 12.65 -12.56 -1.34
N LYS A 236 12.15 -13.35 -0.41
CA LYS A 236 12.63 -14.71 -0.13
C LYS A 236 11.74 -15.79 -0.75
N VAL A 237 10.42 -15.52 -0.80
CA VAL A 237 9.43 -16.45 -1.35
C VAL A 237 8.45 -15.78 -2.30
N ALA A 238 8.10 -14.52 -2.11
CA ALA A 238 7.10 -13.84 -2.92
C ALA A 238 7.52 -13.82 -4.41
N HIS A 239 6.62 -14.31 -5.28
CA HIS A 239 6.86 -14.52 -6.73
C HIS A 239 7.94 -15.55 -7.10
N GLY A 240 8.48 -16.29 -6.13
CA GLY A 240 9.62 -17.20 -6.29
C GLY A 240 9.26 -18.66 -6.53
N ARG A 241 8.14 -19.02 -7.18
CA ARG A 241 7.76 -20.42 -7.43
C ARG A 241 8.89 -21.20 -8.09
N GLY A 242 9.30 -22.32 -7.44
CA GLY A 242 10.37 -23.18 -7.92
C GLY A 242 11.78 -22.66 -7.62
N ALA A 243 11.94 -21.42 -7.12
CA ALA A 243 13.23 -20.94 -6.65
C ALA A 243 13.65 -21.68 -5.38
N SER A 244 14.96 -21.85 -5.19
CA SER A 244 15.50 -22.46 -3.97
C SER A 244 15.27 -21.55 -2.76
N CYS A 245 14.71 -22.10 -1.69
CA CYS A 245 14.57 -21.40 -0.42
C CYS A 245 15.95 -20.97 0.11
N PRO A 246 16.15 -19.70 0.46
CA PRO A 246 17.45 -19.20 0.92
C PRO A 246 17.91 -19.81 2.25
N ASN A 247 16.97 -20.34 3.05
CA ASN A 247 17.28 -20.93 4.35
C ASN A 247 17.62 -22.42 4.28
N CYS A 248 17.00 -23.20 3.36
CA CYS A 248 17.12 -24.66 3.39
C CYS A 248 17.27 -25.34 2.02
N GLY A 249 17.29 -24.57 0.94
CA GLY A 249 17.42 -25.08 -0.43
C GLY A 249 16.16 -25.73 -1.03
N THR A 250 15.13 -26.01 -0.22
CA THR A 250 13.88 -26.63 -0.72
C THR A 250 13.17 -25.70 -1.71
N PRO A 251 12.64 -26.19 -2.83
CA PRO A 251 11.91 -25.35 -3.76
C PRO A 251 10.70 -24.66 -3.11
N VAL A 252 10.54 -23.36 -3.40
CA VAL A 252 9.38 -22.56 -2.99
C VAL A 252 8.14 -23.07 -3.74
N GLU A 253 7.10 -23.35 -3.00
CA GLU A 253 5.81 -23.79 -3.52
C GLU A 253 4.83 -22.63 -3.68
N ARG A 254 3.79 -22.88 -4.47
CA ARG A 254 2.68 -21.95 -4.67
C ARG A 254 1.35 -22.65 -4.52
N ILE A 255 0.55 -22.16 -3.59
CA ILE A 255 -0.85 -22.57 -3.39
C ILE A 255 -1.81 -21.40 -3.63
N ALA A 256 -3.10 -21.65 -3.60
CA ALA A 256 -4.15 -20.62 -3.63
C ALA A 256 -4.81 -20.51 -2.25
N VAL A 257 -4.77 -19.32 -1.65
CA VAL A 257 -5.49 -19.02 -0.41
C VAL A 257 -6.53 -17.93 -0.70
N ARG A 258 -7.81 -18.25 -0.62
CA ARG A 258 -8.93 -17.34 -0.98
C ARG A 258 -8.68 -16.60 -2.30
N ASN A 259 -8.42 -17.34 -3.37
CA ASN A 259 -8.13 -16.85 -4.72
C ASN A 259 -6.86 -15.98 -4.85
N ARG A 260 -5.94 -16.02 -3.87
CA ARG A 260 -4.65 -15.32 -3.95
C ARG A 260 -3.52 -16.34 -4.08
N GLY A 261 -2.67 -16.15 -5.10
CA GLY A 261 -1.42 -16.92 -5.20
C GLY A 261 -0.56 -16.64 -3.98
N THR A 262 -0.16 -17.67 -3.28
CA THR A 262 0.55 -17.62 -1.99
C THR A 262 1.81 -18.46 -2.13
N TYR A 263 2.96 -17.89 -1.80
CA TYR A 263 4.27 -18.52 -1.94
C TYR A 263 4.84 -18.81 -0.56
N PHE A 264 5.41 -20.02 -0.39
CA PHE A 264 5.97 -20.44 0.88
C PHE A 264 7.01 -21.55 0.69
N CYS A 265 7.85 -21.79 1.68
CA CYS A 265 8.76 -22.94 1.72
C CYS A 265 8.15 -24.06 2.58
N PRO A 266 7.83 -25.24 2.02
CA PRO A 266 7.16 -26.31 2.79
C PRO A 266 8.02 -26.87 3.93
N LYS A 267 9.35 -26.77 3.86
CA LYS A 267 10.24 -27.19 4.92
C LYS A 267 10.37 -26.16 6.05
N CYS A 268 10.50 -24.88 5.72
CA CYS A 268 10.63 -23.81 6.72
C CYS A 268 9.29 -23.40 7.33
N GLN A 269 8.20 -23.67 6.64
CA GLN A 269 6.83 -23.38 7.03
C GLN A 269 6.00 -24.68 6.95
N PRO A 270 6.23 -25.65 7.87
CA PRO A 270 5.56 -26.95 7.81
C PRO A 270 4.05 -26.82 7.96
N GLU A 271 3.32 -27.73 7.33
CA GLU A 271 1.87 -27.83 7.49
C GLU A 271 1.47 -27.99 8.96
N PRO A 272 0.27 -27.49 9.33
CA PRO A 272 -0.23 -27.58 10.70
C PRO A 272 -0.53 -29.04 11.12
#